data_4e043a3b5012199aff1de65ac3e04c56
#
_entry.id   4e043a3b5012199aff1de65ac3e04c56
#
_cell.length_a   1.000
_cell.length_b   1.000
_cell.length_c   1.000
_cell.angle_alpha   90.00
_cell.angle_beta   90.00
_cell.angle_gamma   90.00
#
_symmetry.space_group_name_H-M   'P 1'
#
loop_
_entity.id
_entity.type
_entity.pdbx_description
1 polymer ?
#
loop_
_entity_poly.entity_id
_entity_poly.type
_entity_poly.pdbx_seq_one_letter_code
_entity_poly.pdbx_strand_id
1 'polypeptide(L)'
;MKRRTAAQALIAAGLAPAAFAQGGPVEGRQYARLAQPLQGAAGRIEVVEFFFYMCPHCNVFDPLLEAWAHQLPADVSLRRVPVGVTLMHKLHQRMFYALEAMGALTPQVHAGIFNAFHRAGIEANDEAAIVALVSKLGVDPVKFKAAFNAFGVQAKLGQGAALAQAAGVDTVPALVVAGRWRTGPSMAGTPGQSEVAQGQQALAVADFLVKQARSGKTS
;
A
#
# COMPACT_ATOMS: atom_id res chain seq x y z
N MET A 1 -31.74 28.38 -50.34
CA MET A 1 -30.33 28.07 -49.94
C MET A 1 -30.35 27.59 -48.49
N LYS A 2 -30.21 26.29 -48.25
CA LYS A 2 -30.21 25.68 -46.92
C LYS A 2 -28.76 25.32 -46.56
N ARG A 3 -28.16 26.03 -45.59
CA ARG A 3 -26.82 25.71 -45.06
C ARG A 3 -26.95 24.55 -44.05
N ARG A 4 -26.37 23.44 -44.37
CA ARG A 4 -26.20 22.31 -43.45
C ARG A 4 -24.93 22.52 -42.62
N THR A 5 -25.08 22.77 -41.33
CA THR A 5 -24.00 22.74 -40.35
C THR A 5 -23.72 21.28 -39.97
N ALA A 6 -22.54 20.79 -40.34
CA ALA A 6 -22.04 19.50 -39.88
C ALA A 6 -21.44 19.68 -38.49
N ALA A 7 -22.02 19.04 -37.50
CA ALA A 7 -21.42 18.93 -36.15
C ALA A 7 -20.35 17.82 -36.17
N GLN A 8 -19.09 18.20 -35.99
CA GLN A 8 -18.00 17.26 -35.79
C GLN A 8 -18.02 16.83 -34.33
N ALA A 9 -18.37 15.58 -34.08
CA ALA A 9 -18.22 14.94 -32.78
C ALA A 9 -16.74 14.59 -32.56
N LEU A 10 -16.07 15.27 -31.63
CA LEU A 10 -14.74 14.90 -31.14
C LEU A 10 -14.87 13.65 -30.25
N ILE A 11 -14.48 12.53 -30.80
CA ILE A 11 -14.31 11.29 -30.03
C ILE A 11 -13.01 11.44 -29.22
N ALA A 12 -13.11 11.71 -27.93
CA ALA A 12 -12.00 11.61 -27.00
C ALA A 12 -11.65 10.13 -26.84
N ALA A 13 -10.66 9.66 -27.60
CA ALA A 13 -10.07 8.35 -27.40
C ALA A 13 -9.29 8.40 -26.08
N GLY A 14 -9.88 7.89 -25.00
CA GLY A 14 -9.19 7.62 -23.75
C GLY A 14 -8.06 6.63 -24.00
N LEU A 15 -6.81 7.08 -23.84
CA LEU A 15 -5.63 6.22 -23.80
C LEU A 15 -5.74 5.35 -22.55
N ALA A 16 -6.34 4.16 -22.69
CA ALA A 16 -6.17 3.12 -21.69
C ALA A 16 -4.67 2.73 -21.66
N PRO A 17 -4.03 2.64 -20.49
CA PRO A 17 -2.66 2.17 -20.42
C PRO A 17 -2.60 0.78 -21.03
N ALA A 18 -1.68 0.57 -21.97
CA ALA A 18 -1.40 -0.73 -22.57
C ALA A 18 -0.86 -1.67 -21.49
N ALA A 19 -1.77 -2.29 -20.74
CA ALA A 19 -1.44 -3.33 -19.78
C ALA A 19 -1.12 -4.60 -20.58
N PHE A 20 0.17 -4.96 -20.57
CA PHE A 20 0.70 -6.23 -21.04
C PHE A 20 0.29 -6.61 -22.49
N ALA A 21 1.12 -6.23 -23.47
CA ALA A 21 0.99 -6.73 -24.83
C ALA A 21 1.04 -8.26 -24.81
N GLN A 22 -0.11 -8.92 -25.04
CA GLN A 22 -0.33 -10.35 -25.31
C GLN A 22 0.43 -11.34 -24.39
N GLY A 23 0.01 -11.42 -23.13
CA GLY A 23 0.46 -12.37 -22.13
C GLY A 23 0.34 -11.73 -20.74
N GLY A 24 -0.27 -12.43 -19.76
CA GLY A 24 -0.38 -11.94 -18.37
C GLY A 24 0.99 -11.71 -17.72
N PRO A 25 1.02 -11.18 -16.49
CA PRO A 25 2.26 -11.06 -15.72
C PRO A 25 3.00 -12.39 -15.61
N VAL A 26 4.33 -12.34 -15.65
CA VAL A 26 5.22 -13.52 -15.66
C VAL A 26 5.87 -13.67 -14.27
N GLU A 27 5.78 -14.87 -13.68
CA GLU A 27 6.49 -15.23 -12.46
C GLU A 27 8.01 -15.09 -12.65
N GLY A 28 8.70 -14.59 -11.64
CA GLY A 28 10.14 -14.28 -11.69
C GLY A 28 10.48 -12.94 -12.35
N ARG A 29 9.49 -12.23 -12.93
CA ARG A 29 9.67 -10.89 -13.51
C ARG A 29 8.80 -9.85 -12.82
N GLN A 30 7.47 -9.92 -12.95
CA GLN A 30 6.54 -8.95 -12.39
C GLN A 30 6.00 -9.35 -11.01
N TYR A 31 6.12 -10.62 -10.66
CA TYR A 31 5.81 -11.14 -9.33
C TYR A 31 6.66 -12.37 -9.01
N ALA A 32 6.77 -12.70 -7.74
CA ALA A 32 7.45 -13.91 -7.29
C ALA A 32 6.57 -14.67 -6.30
N ARG A 33 6.66 -16.00 -6.33
CA ARG A 33 6.05 -16.86 -5.33
C ARG A 33 6.85 -16.80 -4.03
N LEU A 34 6.16 -16.77 -2.90
CA LEU A 34 6.80 -16.90 -1.59
C LEU A 34 7.34 -18.32 -1.40
N ALA A 35 8.49 -18.44 -0.74
CA ALA A 35 9.08 -19.74 -0.41
C ALA A 35 8.16 -20.57 0.49
N GLN A 36 7.45 -19.92 1.40
CA GLN A 36 6.43 -20.51 2.26
C GLN A 36 5.18 -19.61 2.22
N PRO A 37 3.98 -20.17 2.02
CA PRO A 37 2.75 -19.41 2.09
C PRO A 37 2.56 -18.80 3.49
N LEU A 38 2.16 -17.53 3.54
CA LEU A 38 1.73 -16.89 4.77
C LEU A 38 0.28 -17.27 5.09
N GLN A 39 -0.03 -17.33 6.37
CA GLN A 39 -1.43 -17.46 6.78
C GLN A 39 -2.17 -16.16 6.44
N GLY A 40 -3.18 -16.26 5.59
CA GLY A 40 -4.07 -15.15 5.24
C GLY A 40 -5.30 -15.09 6.16
N ALA A 41 -6.09 -14.04 6.01
CA ALA A 41 -7.38 -13.93 6.67
C ALA A 41 -8.34 -15.04 6.18
N ALA A 42 -8.99 -15.74 7.11
CA ALA A 42 -9.95 -16.79 6.76
C ALA A 42 -11.10 -16.21 5.93
N GLY A 43 -11.40 -16.88 4.81
CA GLY A 43 -12.55 -16.54 3.97
C GLY A 43 -12.42 -15.31 3.07
N ARG A 44 -11.23 -14.67 3.02
CA ARG A 44 -10.95 -13.51 2.17
C ARG A 44 -9.59 -13.64 1.49
N ILE A 45 -9.47 -13.03 0.31
CA ILE A 45 -8.18 -12.83 -0.35
C ILE A 45 -7.56 -11.57 0.25
N GLU A 46 -6.56 -11.75 1.10
CA GLU A 46 -5.85 -10.62 1.71
C GLU A 46 -4.74 -10.14 0.79
N VAL A 47 -4.66 -8.83 0.59
CA VAL A 47 -3.51 -8.13 0.01
C VAL A 47 -2.82 -7.38 1.14
N VAL A 48 -1.56 -7.68 1.38
CA VAL A 48 -0.76 -7.03 2.43
C VAL A 48 0.21 -6.05 1.77
N GLU A 49 0.12 -4.78 2.14
CA GLU A 49 1.13 -3.79 1.80
C GLU A 49 2.20 -3.72 2.89
N PHE A 50 3.47 -3.73 2.48
CA PHE A 50 4.61 -3.39 3.32
C PHE A 50 5.14 -2.03 2.90
N PHE A 51 5.26 -1.11 3.86
CA PHE A 51 5.66 0.27 3.61
C PHE A 51 6.40 0.89 4.80
N PHE A 52 6.94 2.08 4.66
CA PHE A 52 7.23 2.97 5.78
C PHE A 52 6.98 4.44 5.41
N TYR A 53 6.56 5.24 6.38
CA TYR A 53 6.10 6.61 6.12
C TYR A 53 7.15 7.53 5.49
N MET A 54 8.43 7.37 5.81
CA MET A 54 9.49 8.23 5.24
C MET A 54 10.00 7.74 3.86
N CYS A 55 9.44 6.67 3.31
CA CYS A 55 9.79 6.19 1.98
C CYS A 55 9.16 7.07 0.89
N PRO A 56 9.95 7.75 0.04
CA PRO A 56 9.40 8.58 -1.03
C PRO A 56 8.60 7.75 -2.06
N HIS A 57 9.03 6.53 -2.35
CA HIS A 57 8.31 5.62 -3.26
C HIS A 57 6.97 5.18 -2.69
N CYS A 58 6.88 4.95 -1.36
CA CYS A 58 5.62 4.66 -0.69
C CYS A 58 4.67 5.86 -0.73
N ASN A 59 5.20 7.08 -0.54
CA ASN A 59 4.40 8.30 -0.65
C ASN A 59 3.80 8.51 -2.06
N VAL A 60 4.51 8.13 -3.12
CA VAL A 60 3.99 8.18 -4.50
C VAL A 60 2.96 7.06 -4.73
N PHE A 61 3.17 5.89 -4.15
CA PHE A 61 2.32 4.72 -4.35
C PHE A 61 1.01 4.77 -3.54
N ASP A 62 1.02 5.35 -2.33
CA ASP A 62 -0.13 5.36 -1.42
C ASP A 62 -1.44 5.89 -2.04
N PRO A 63 -1.48 7.05 -2.74
CA PRO A 63 -2.73 7.51 -3.36
C PRO A 63 -3.25 6.58 -4.46
N LEU A 64 -2.39 5.86 -5.16
CA LEU A 64 -2.78 4.88 -6.16
C LEU A 64 -3.39 3.64 -5.50
N LEU A 65 -2.72 3.15 -4.44
CA LEU A 65 -3.17 2.00 -3.66
C LEU A 65 -4.50 2.29 -2.94
N GLU A 66 -4.68 3.49 -2.39
CA GLU A 66 -5.93 3.89 -1.74
C GLU A 66 -7.08 3.92 -2.74
N ALA A 67 -6.88 4.54 -3.91
CA ALA A 67 -7.88 4.56 -4.98
C ALA A 67 -8.25 3.16 -5.48
N TRP A 68 -7.27 2.27 -5.57
CA TRP A 68 -7.46 0.86 -5.91
C TRP A 68 -8.22 0.11 -4.80
N ALA A 69 -7.88 0.35 -3.54
CA ALA A 69 -8.49 -0.30 -2.39
C ALA A 69 -10.00 0.00 -2.29
N HIS A 70 -10.41 1.22 -2.63
CA HIS A 70 -11.83 1.59 -2.69
C HIS A 70 -12.65 0.82 -3.74
N GLN A 71 -12.00 0.20 -4.71
CA GLN A 71 -12.65 -0.56 -5.79
C GLN A 71 -12.59 -2.08 -5.54
N LEU A 72 -12.02 -2.51 -4.41
CA LEU A 72 -11.88 -3.93 -4.10
C LEU A 72 -13.26 -4.58 -3.90
N PRO A 73 -13.46 -5.77 -4.48
CA PRO A 73 -14.65 -6.56 -4.21
C PRO A 73 -14.69 -7.03 -2.75
N ALA A 74 -15.89 -7.37 -2.27
CA ALA A 74 -16.13 -7.71 -0.86
C ALA A 74 -15.34 -8.92 -0.33
N ASP A 75 -14.85 -9.79 -1.23
CA ASP A 75 -14.03 -10.96 -0.89
C ASP A 75 -12.52 -10.65 -0.82
N VAL A 76 -12.11 -9.40 -1.12
CA VAL A 76 -10.71 -8.96 -1.06
C VAL A 76 -10.56 -7.90 0.03
N SER A 77 -9.47 -7.94 0.77
CA SER A 77 -9.13 -6.93 1.78
C SER A 77 -7.70 -6.46 1.63
N LEU A 78 -7.48 -5.15 1.88
CA LEU A 78 -6.14 -4.57 2.02
C LEU A 78 -5.78 -4.47 3.50
N ARG A 79 -4.57 -4.92 3.86
CA ARG A 79 -3.96 -4.70 5.16
C ARG A 79 -2.61 -4.04 4.98
N ARG A 80 -2.33 -2.98 5.75
CA ARG A 80 -1.04 -2.30 5.74
C ARG A 80 -0.17 -2.77 6.90
N VAL A 81 1.11 -2.97 6.64
CA VAL A 81 2.12 -3.40 7.60
C VAL A 81 3.32 -2.45 7.50
N PRO A 82 3.49 -1.54 8.44
CA PRO A 82 4.64 -0.66 8.44
C PRO A 82 5.89 -1.46 8.82
N VAL A 83 6.97 -1.26 8.07
CA VAL A 83 8.25 -1.92 8.27
C VAL A 83 9.38 -0.93 8.54
N GLY A 84 10.55 -1.41 8.89
CA GLY A 84 11.77 -0.62 9.05
C GLY A 84 12.66 -1.17 10.17
N VAL A 85 13.94 -0.84 10.09
CA VAL A 85 15.00 -1.41 10.94
C VAL A 85 15.60 -0.41 11.93
N THR A 86 15.45 0.90 11.69
CA THR A 86 15.99 1.95 12.57
C THR A 86 15.05 2.23 13.75
N LEU A 87 15.58 2.88 14.79
CA LEU A 87 14.77 3.34 15.93
C LEU A 87 13.65 4.28 15.50
N MET A 88 13.92 5.18 14.56
CA MET A 88 12.92 6.11 14.01
C MET A 88 11.80 5.35 13.26
N HIS A 89 12.16 4.37 12.43
CA HIS A 89 11.14 3.53 11.78
C HIS A 89 10.25 2.82 12.82
N LYS A 90 10.83 2.33 13.92
CA LYS A 90 10.05 1.71 15.01
C LYS A 90 9.10 2.68 15.70
N LEU A 91 9.47 3.95 15.86
CA LEU A 91 8.57 4.98 16.37
C LEU A 91 7.39 5.20 15.42
N HIS A 92 7.64 5.27 14.11
CA HIS A 92 6.58 5.43 13.11
C HIS A 92 5.70 4.17 12.98
N GLN A 93 6.25 2.97 13.15
CA GLN A 93 5.46 1.74 13.27
C GLN A 93 4.53 1.79 14.49
N ARG A 94 5.04 2.22 15.64
CA ARG A 94 4.22 2.40 16.86
C ARG A 94 3.10 3.41 16.63
N MET A 95 3.39 4.52 15.97
CA MET A 95 2.39 5.52 15.59
C MET A 95 1.26 4.89 14.76
N PHE A 96 1.61 4.13 13.72
CA PHE A 96 0.64 3.44 12.86
C PHE A 96 -0.24 2.49 13.67
N TYR A 97 0.37 1.59 14.46
CA TYR A 97 -0.38 0.59 15.22
C TYR A 97 -1.18 1.20 16.39
N ALA A 98 -0.74 2.32 16.96
CA ALA A 98 -1.53 3.06 17.94
C ALA A 98 -2.79 3.68 17.31
N LEU A 99 -2.66 4.31 16.14
CA LEU A 99 -3.79 4.84 15.38
C LEU A 99 -4.76 3.73 14.95
N GLU A 100 -4.24 2.59 14.49
CA GLU A 100 -5.04 1.42 14.15
C GLU A 100 -5.82 0.89 15.36
N ALA A 101 -5.15 0.71 16.50
CA ALA A 101 -5.76 0.21 17.74
C ALA A 101 -6.89 1.14 18.27
N MET A 102 -6.78 2.43 17.99
CA MET A 102 -7.80 3.44 18.37
C MET A 102 -8.93 3.53 17.33
N GLY A 103 -8.84 2.87 16.17
CA GLY A 103 -9.75 3.12 15.05
C GLY A 103 -9.61 4.53 14.45
N ALA A 104 -8.47 5.20 14.70
CA ALA A 104 -8.20 6.57 14.25
C ALA A 104 -7.35 6.60 12.95
N LEU A 105 -6.91 5.46 12.45
CA LEU A 105 -6.16 5.35 11.19
C LEU A 105 -7.13 5.44 9.99
N THR A 106 -7.69 6.62 9.77
CA THR A 106 -8.51 6.88 8.59
C THR A 106 -7.62 7.15 7.36
N PRO A 107 -8.14 7.02 6.13
CA PRO A 107 -7.40 7.41 4.91
C PRO A 107 -6.85 8.83 4.98
N GLN A 108 -7.61 9.77 5.55
CA GLN A 108 -7.20 11.17 5.71
C GLN A 108 -6.02 11.31 6.69
N VAL A 109 -6.04 10.59 7.81
CA VAL A 109 -4.94 10.59 8.80
C VAL A 109 -3.70 9.94 8.18
N HIS A 110 -3.85 8.82 7.49
CA HIS A 110 -2.75 8.12 6.81
C HIS A 110 -2.06 9.02 5.77
N ALA A 111 -2.82 9.60 4.84
CA ALA A 111 -2.32 10.54 3.85
C ALA A 111 -1.73 11.82 4.50
N GLY A 112 -2.34 12.29 5.60
CA GLY A 112 -1.85 13.44 6.38
C GLY A 112 -0.46 13.20 6.95
N ILE A 113 -0.16 11.98 7.42
CA ILE A 113 1.16 11.60 7.91
C ILE A 113 2.19 11.61 6.76
N PHE A 114 1.89 11.02 5.61
CA PHE A 114 2.75 11.11 4.42
C PHE A 114 3.02 12.56 4.02
N ASN A 115 1.99 13.40 3.97
CA ASN A 115 2.14 14.82 3.65
C ASN A 115 3.01 15.55 4.69
N ALA A 116 2.89 15.23 5.97
CA ALA A 116 3.71 15.82 7.01
C ALA A 116 5.21 15.53 6.80
N PHE A 117 5.55 14.30 6.49
CA PHE A 117 6.95 13.91 6.25
C PHE A 117 7.49 14.44 4.92
N HIS A 118 6.74 14.25 3.80
CA HIS A 118 7.28 14.48 2.46
C HIS A 118 7.06 15.90 1.91
N ARG A 119 6.09 16.64 2.45
CA ARG A 119 5.78 18.01 1.99
C ARG A 119 6.07 19.07 3.04
N ALA A 120 5.76 18.80 4.30
CA ALA A 120 5.98 19.75 5.37
C ALA A 120 7.34 19.57 6.08
N GLY A 121 8.12 18.56 5.75
CA GLY A 121 9.45 18.30 6.30
C GLY A 121 9.44 17.99 7.81
N ILE A 122 8.34 17.46 8.34
CA ILE A 122 8.25 17.08 9.75
C ILE A 122 8.98 15.75 9.92
N GLU A 123 9.94 15.70 10.85
CA GLU A 123 10.74 14.49 11.09
C GLU A 123 10.09 13.53 12.10
N ALA A 124 9.37 14.02 13.10
CA ALA A 124 8.72 13.25 14.18
C ALA A 124 9.63 12.17 14.78
N ASN A 125 10.79 12.59 15.28
CA ASN A 125 11.87 11.72 15.73
C ASN A 125 11.73 11.22 17.17
N ASP A 126 10.73 11.71 17.91
CA ASP A 126 10.41 11.31 19.27
C ASP A 126 8.91 11.24 19.53
N GLU A 127 8.53 10.73 20.68
CA GLU A 127 7.12 10.59 21.08
C GLU A 127 6.38 11.93 21.09
N ALA A 128 7.02 12.99 21.58
CA ALA A 128 6.37 14.31 21.71
C ALA A 128 6.04 14.89 20.33
N ALA A 129 6.98 14.79 19.38
CA ALA A 129 6.80 15.22 17.99
C ALA A 129 5.73 14.40 17.28
N ILE A 130 5.67 13.08 17.52
CA ILE A 130 4.62 12.20 16.99
C ILE A 130 3.25 12.57 17.55
N VAL A 131 3.14 12.80 18.87
CA VAL A 131 1.90 13.24 19.51
C VAL A 131 1.44 14.58 18.92
N ALA A 132 2.35 15.54 18.75
CA ALA A 132 2.04 16.82 18.13
C ALA A 132 1.58 16.69 16.67
N LEU A 133 2.20 15.79 15.91
CA LEU A 133 1.80 15.50 14.53
C LEU A 133 0.38 14.94 14.46
N VAL A 134 0.08 13.88 15.19
CA VAL A 134 -1.25 13.25 15.13
C VAL A 134 -2.36 14.15 15.71
N SER A 135 -2.03 14.99 16.71
CA SER A 135 -2.96 16.03 17.21
C SER A 135 -3.36 17.02 16.10
N LYS A 136 -2.41 17.48 15.29
CA LYS A 136 -2.70 18.36 14.14
C LYS A 136 -3.60 17.69 13.10
N LEU A 137 -3.61 16.35 13.06
CA LEU A 137 -4.49 15.55 12.20
C LEU A 137 -5.84 15.24 12.87
N GLY A 138 -6.16 15.84 14.02
CA GLY A 138 -7.44 15.70 14.70
C GLY A 138 -7.55 14.49 15.63
N VAL A 139 -6.44 13.81 15.91
CA VAL A 139 -6.42 12.66 16.82
C VAL A 139 -6.27 13.14 18.27
N ASP A 140 -7.07 12.57 19.18
CA ASP A 140 -6.99 12.86 20.62
C ASP A 140 -5.59 12.48 21.18
N PRO A 141 -4.78 13.46 21.64
CA PRO A 141 -3.40 13.20 22.07
C PRO A 141 -3.31 12.35 23.33
N VAL A 142 -4.29 12.42 24.22
CA VAL A 142 -4.28 11.65 25.48
C VAL A 142 -4.53 10.18 25.20
N LYS A 143 -5.57 9.88 24.43
CA LYS A 143 -5.87 8.51 24.00
C LYS A 143 -4.76 7.93 23.13
N PHE A 144 -4.22 8.74 22.21
CA PHE A 144 -3.11 8.32 21.37
C PHE A 144 -1.87 7.94 22.19
N LYS A 145 -1.45 8.77 23.14
CA LYS A 145 -0.29 8.48 24.00
C LYS A 145 -0.47 7.19 24.80
N ALA A 146 -1.67 6.94 25.32
CA ALA A 146 -1.99 5.70 26.00
C ALA A 146 -1.88 4.48 25.07
N ALA A 147 -2.45 4.56 23.86
CA ALA A 147 -2.34 3.51 22.85
C ALA A 147 -0.89 3.29 22.38
N PHE A 148 -0.16 4.39 22.11
CA PHE A 148 1.24 4.35 21.66
C PHE A 148 2.15 3.60 22.63
N ASN A 149 1.89 3.66 23.93
CA ASN A 149 2.64 2.99 24.99
C ASN A 149 2.06 1.63 25.41
N ALA A 150 0.97 1.18 24.76
CA ALA A 150 0.33 -0.08 25.10
C ALA A 150 1.19 -1.30 24.68
N PHE A 151 1.20 -2.33 25.51
CA PHE A 151 1.92 -3.59 25.24
C PHE A 151 1.50 -4.24 23.92
N GLY A 152 0.20 -4.22 23.57
CA GLY A 152 -0.33 -4.76 22.33
C GLY A 152 0.25 -4.10 21.07
N VAL A 153 0.52 -2.78 21.14
CA VAL A 153 1.18 -2.04 20.04
C VAL A 153 2.64 -2.51 19.89
N GLN A 154 3.36 -2.71 20.99
CA GLN A 154 4.72 -3.23 20.95
C GLN A 154 4.78 -4.65 20.34
N ALA A 155 3.84 -5.51 20.70
CA ALA A 155 3.75 -6.86 20.13
C ALA A 155 3.52 -6.85 18.61
N LYS A 156 2.72 -5.90 18.09
CA LYS A 156 2.48 -5.74 16.65
C LYS A 156 3.73 -5.38 15.86
N LEU A 157 4.68 -4.66 16.43
CA LEU A 157 5.96 -4.37 15.78
C LEU A 157 6.73 -5.68 15.46
N GLY A 158 6.82 -6.56 16.46
CA GLY A 158 7.46 -7.88 16.27
C GLY A 158 6.74 -8.74 15.23
N GLN A 159 5.41 -8.75 15.25
CA GLN A 159 4.59 -9.48 14.29
C GLN A 159 4.78 -8.93 12.85
N GLY A 160 4.79 -7.60 12.69
CA GLY A 160 5.02 -6.97 11.39
C GLY A 160 6.42 -7.28 10.83
N ALA A 161 7.44 -7.23 11.67
CA ALA A 161 8.82 -7.59 11.28
C ALA A 161 8.93 -9.06 10.87
N ALA A 162 8.35 -9.98 11.64
CA ALA A 162 8.34 -11.40 11.32
C ALA A 162 7.59 -11.69 10.01
N LEU A 163 6.47 -11.01 9.79
CA LEU A 163 5.69 -11.13 8.55
C LEU A 163 6.47 -10.65 7.33
N ALA A 164 7.16 -9.50 7.43
CA ALA A 164 7.98 -8.96 6.35
C ALA A 164 9.16 -9.89 6.02
N GLN A 165 9.80 -10.46 7.05
CA GLN A 165 10.86 -11.45 6.87
C GLN A 165 10.35 -12.72 6.19
N ALA A 166 9.24 -13.28 6.64
CA ALA A 166 8.64 -14.47 6.04
C ALA A 166 8.18 -14.25 4.59
N ALA A 167 7.75 -13.03 4.26
CA ALA A 167 7.41 -12.62 2.90
C ALA A 167 8.63 -12.32 2.03
N GLY A 168 9.84 -12.31 2.57
CA GLY A 168 11.06 -11.95 1.86
C GLY A 168 11.05 -10.51 1.35
N VAL A 169 10.45 -9.58 2.13
CA VAL A 169 10.39 -8.15 1.76
C VAL A 169 11.75 -7.51 1.99
N ASP A 170 12.37 -7.11 0.90
CA ASP A 170 13.69 -6.45 0.85
C ASP A 170 13.60 -4.99 0.38
N THR A 171 12.50 -4.64 -0.27
CA THR A 171 12.22 -3.28 -0.76
C THR A 171 10.77 -2.90 -0.46
N VAL A 172 10.49 -1.60 -0.37
CA VAL A 172 9.14 -1.05 -0.19
C VAL A 172 8.89 0.08 -1.18
N PRO A 173 7.63 0.27 -1.62
CA PRO A 173 6.44 -0.50 -1.26
C PRO A 173 6.42 -1.89 -1.88
N ALA A 174 5.93 -2.87 -1.13
CA ALA A 174 5.73 -4.24 -1.60
C ALA A 174 4.33 -4.73 -1.27
N LEU A 175 3.76 -5.55 -2.15
CA LEU A 175 2.46 -6.19 -1.96
C LEU A 175 2.64 -7.70 -1.85
N VAL A 176 1.94 -8.33 -0.92
CA VAL A 176 1.76 -9.78 -0.88
C VAL A 176 0.30 -10.12 -1.07
N VAL A 177 0.00 -10.93 -2.09
CA VAL A 177 -1.36 -11.31 -2.46
C VAL A 177 -1.64 -12.73 -2.03
N ALA A 178 -2.76 -12.93 -1.33
CA ALA A 178 -3.26 -14.21 -0.84
C ALA A 178 -2.23 -15.01 -0.01
N GLY A 179 -1.26 -14.32 0.60
CA GLY A 179 -0.16 -14.97 1.32
C GLY A 179 0.76 -15.83 0.45
N ARG A 180 0.69 -15.72 -0.88
CA ARG A 180 1.39 -16.62 -1.82
C ARG A 180 2.35 -15.93 -2.76
N TRP A 181 2.06 -14.72 -3.19
CA TRP A 181 2.82 -14.02 -4.22
C TRP A 181 3.19 -12.62 -3.77
N ARG A 182 4.43 -12.24 -4.03
CA ARG A 182 4.96 -10.91 -3.81
C ARG A 182 5.08 -10.16 -5.14
N THR A 183 4.71 -8.89 -5.14
CA THR A 183 4.90 -7.92 -6.21
C THR A 183 5.13 -6.52 -5.63
N GLY A 184 5.28 -5.52 -6.47
CA GLY A 184 5.43 -4.12 -6.06
C GLY A 184 5.91 -3.27 -7.23
N PRO A 185 5.93 -1.94 -7.11
CA PRO A 185 6.35 -1.05 -8.19
C PRO A 185 7.75 -1.35 -8.75
N SER A 186 8.71 -1.67 -7.87
CA SER A 186 10.08 -2.03 -8.28
C SER A 186 10.18 -3.34 -9.06
N MET A 187 9.26 -4.28 -8.81
CA MET A 187 9.25 -5.60 -9.49
C MET A 187 8.37 -5.60 -10.74
N ALA A 188 7.16 -5.04 -10.64
CA ALA A 188 6.18 -5.06 -11.72
C ALA A 188 6.41 -3.94 -12.74
N GLY A 189 7.06 -2.87 -12.34
CA GLY A 189 7.26 -1.68 -13.15
C GLY A 189 8.24 -1.88 -14.30
N THR A 190 7.98 -1.20 -15.40
CA THR A 190 8.91 -1.17 -16.52
C THR A 190 10.00 -0.13 -16.26
N PRO A 191 11.29 -0.48 -16.33
CA PRO A 191 12.39 0.47 -16.17
C PRO A 191 12.25 1.67 -17.11
N GLY A 192 12.54 2.87 -16.59
CA GLY A 192 12.46 4.13 -17.34
C GLY A 192 11.08 4.77 -17.38
N GLN A 193 10.04 4.12 -16.87
CA GLN A 193 8.74 4.75 -16.68
C GLN A 193 8.67 5.53 -15.36
N SER A 194 7.70 6.45 -15.26
CA SER A 194 7.44 7.18 -14.02
C SER A 194 7.04 6.25 -12.88
N GLU A 195 7.32 6.63 -11.63
CA GLU A 195 6.91 5.87 -10.45
C GLU A 195 5.40 5.64 -10.38
N VAL A 196 4.60 6.62 -10.83
CA VAL A 196 3.15 6.48 -10.96
C VAL A 196 2.79 5.34 -11.92
N ALA A 197 3.41 5.30 -13.10
CA ALA A 197 3.18 4.22 -14.07
C ALA A 197 3.61 2.85 -13.54
N GLN A 198 4.75 2.77 -12.85
CA GLN A 198 5.22 1.55 -12.19
C GLN A 198 4.25 1.10 -11.08
N GLY A 199 3.73 2.05 -10.30
CA GLY A 199 2.69 1.78 -9.30
C GLY A 199 1.41 1.22 -9.91
N GLN A 200 0.93 1.79 -11.01
CA GLN A 200 -0.24 1.28 -11.74
C GLN A 200 -0.01 -0.13 -12.28
N GLN A 201 1.19 -0.43 -12.78
CA GLN A 201 1.57 -1.77 -13.21
C GLN A 201 1.55 -2.77 -12.05
N ALA A 202 2.06 -2.39 -10.88
CA ALA A 202 2.02 -3.23 -9.68
C ALA A 202 0.59 -3.57 -9.25
N LEU A 203 -0.33 -2.60 -9.31
CA LEU A 203 -1.75 -2.83 -8.99
C LEU A 203 -2.44 -3.73 -10.03
N ALA A 204 -2.11 -3.59 -11.31
CA ALA A 204 -2.60 -4.49 -12.36
C ALA A 204 -2.09 -5.94 -12.15
N VAL A 205 -0.84 -6.10 -11.68
CA VAL A 205 -0.32 -7.42 -11.28
C VAL A 205 -1.05 -7.95 -10.04
N ALA A 206 -1.34 -7.10 -9.05
CA ALA A 206 -2.11 -7.51 -7.88
C ALA A 206 -3.51 -7.99 -8.26
N ASP A 207 -4.20 -7.32 -9.19
CA ASP A 207 -5.51 -7.75 -9.73
C ASP A 207 -5.43 -9.11 -10.43
N PHE A 208 -4.39 -9.33 -11.22
CA PHE A 208 -4.13 -10.63 -11.85
C PHE A 208 -3.96 -11.73 -10.80
N LEU A 209 -3.15 -11.48 -9.75
CA LEU A 209 -2.90 -12.44 -8.68
C LEU A 209 -4.15 -12.70 -7.82
N VAL A 210 -4.98 -11.70 -7.58
CA VAL A 210 -6.29 -11.86 -6.92
C VAL A 210 -7.20 -12.79 -7.75
N LYS A 211 -7.27 -12.59 -9.08
CA LYS A 211 -8.03 -13.48 -9.97
C LYS A 211 -7.48 -14.91 -9.95
N GLN A 212 -6.17 -15.06 -9.92
CA GLN A 212 -5.50 -16.36 -9.82
C GLN A 212 -5.82 -17.05 -8.49
N ALA A 213 -5.81 -16.31 -7.36
CA ALA A 213 -6.18 -16.84 -6.05
C ALA A 213 -7.62 -17.37 -6.03
N ARG A 214 -8.57 -16.64 -6.63
CA ARG A 214 -9.99 -17.06 -6.73
C ARG A 214 -10.18 -18.33 -7.53
N SER A 215 -9.42 -18.50 -8.61
CA SER A 215 -9.56 -19.67 -9.47
C SER A 215 -9.01 -20.97 -8.87
N GLY A 216 -8.40 -20.91 -7.68
CA GLY A 216 -7.75 -22.06 -7.06
C GLY A 216 -6.53 -22.57 -7.84
N LYS A 217 -6.10 -21.86 -8.88
CA LYS A 217 -4.94 -22.23 -9.68
C LYS A 217 -3.66 -22.01 -8.87
N THR A 218 -3.21 -23.05 -8.21
CA THR A 218 -1.84 -23.20 -7.72
C THR A 218 -1.04 -23.78 -8.88
N SER A 219 -0.58 -22.91 -9.78
CA SER A 219 0.39 -23.33 -10.80
C SER A 219 1.71 -23.64 -10.16
#